data_432d8f43c11c0d5bdf64ded93c94f4ee
#
_entry.id   432d8f43c11c0d5bdf64ded93c94f4ee
#
_cell.length_a   1.000
_cell.length_b   1.000
_cell.length_c   1.000
_cell.angle_alpha   90.00
_cell.angle_beta   90.00
_cell.angle_gamma   90.00
#
_symmetry.space_group_name_H-M   'P 1'
#
loop_
_entity.id
_entity.type
_entity.pdbx_description
1 polymer ?
#
loop_
_entity_poly.entity_id
_entity_poly.type
_entity_poly.pdbx_seq_one_letter_code
_entity_poly.pdbx_strand_id
1 'polypeptide(L)'
;MSRKYFGTDGVRGRVGQTPITPEFAMLLAQAAGRILKQQTTDGEVGVFIGKDTRVSGYMLEAALQAGFLSAGVDVMLGGPLPTPAVAYLTRAQRLSAGVVISASHNPFYDNGIKFFSDKGTKLPDEMELQIEREMDRGFSCVDSARLGKARRLDDAAGRYVEFCKSTFPSDLDLKGFKIFVDCANGAAYHIAPDVYHELGAAVVCGGNTPDGFNINEGVGATHTETLPDRVQKAGCDIGIALDGDADRLIMADRHQVYNGDQLLYLIAKDRLNRGALKGVVGTLMTRPWSFRRQQYY
;
A
#
# COMPACT_ATOMS: atom_id res chain seq x y z
N MET A 1 -1.12 -24.71 -14.74
CA MET A 1 -1.41 -23.68 -15.77
C MET A 1 -0.77 -22.37 -15.30
N SER A 2 -0.17 -21.59 -16.18
CA SER A 2 0.38 -20.26 -15.82
C SER A 2 -0.75 -19.23 -15.72
N ARG A 3 -0.61 -18.27 -14.80
CA ARG A 3 -1.51 -17.12 -14.68
C ARG A 3 -1.43 -16.29 -15.97
N LYS A 4 -2.56 -15.78 -16.44
CA LYS A 4 -2.67 -15.01 -17.69
C LYS A 4 -2.56 -13.51 -17.44
N TYR A 5 -3.17 -13.02 -16.36
CA TYR A 5 -3.25 -11.60 -16.03
C TYR A 5 -2.55 -11.25 -14.72
N PHE A 6 -2.63 -12.14 -13.72
CA PHE A 6 -1.94 -11.93 -12.45
C PHE A 6 -0.42 -12.13 -12.61
N GLY A 7 0.33 -11.09 -12.28
CA GLY A 7 1.78 -11.14 -12.13
C GLY A 7 2.20 -11.60 -10.73
N THR A 8 3.42 -11.22 -10.33
CA THR A 8 3.93 -11.50 -8.97
C THR A 8 3.21 -10.70 -7.89
N ASP A 9 2.64 -9.53 -8.25
CA ASP A 9 2.01 -8.59 -7.33
C ASP A 9 0.77 -7.96 -7.98
N GLY A 10 -0.27 -8.77 -8.19
CA GLY A 10 -1.53 -8.36 -8.79
C GLY A 10 -1.48 -8.21 -10.31
N VAL A 11 -2.46 -7.46 -10.83
CA VAL A 11 -2.61 -7.13 -12.25
C VAL A 11 -2.11 -5.71 -12.47
N ARG A 12 -1.25 -5.47 -13.46
CA ARG A 12 -0.69 -4.13 -13.77
C ARG A 12 -0.67 -3.87 -15.27
N GLY A 13 -0.74 -2.61 -15.64
CA GLY A 13 -0.62 -2.18 -17.03
C GLY A 13 -0.90 -0.70 -17.23
N ARG A 14 -0.87 -0.30 -18.51
CA ARG A 14 -1.20 1.05 -18.93
C ARG A 14 -2.72 1.25 -18.88
N VAL A 15 -3.16 2.36 -18.27
CA VAL A 15 -4.57 2.72 -18.19
C VAL A 15 -5.17 2.88 -19.60
N GLY A 16 -6.38 2.34 -19.80
CA GLY A 16 -7.07 2.32 -21.08
C GLY A 16 -6.66 1.16 -22.00
N GLN A 17 -5.72 0.32 -21.58
CA GLN A 17 -5.34 -0.91 -22.27
C GLN A 17 -5.58 -2.10 -21.35
N THR A 18 -6.03 -3.24 -21.91
CA THR A 18 -6.17 -4.49 -21.15
C THR A 18 -4.81 -4.86 -20.53
N PRO A 19 -4.74 -5.15 -19.21
CA PRO A 19 -5.86 -5.44 -18.30
C PRO A 19 -6.32 -4.25 -17.44
N ILE A 20 -5.93 -3.01 -17.70
CA ILE A 20 -6.30 -1.85 -16.88
C ILE A 20 -7.36 -1.00 -17.61
N THR A 21 -8.53 -1.61 -17.78
CA THR A 21 -9.75 -0.96 -18.29
C THR A 21 -10.91 -1.13 -17.30
N PRO A 22 -11.94 -0.28 -17.32
CA PRO A 22 -13.08 -0.42 -16.42
C PRO A 22 -13.85 -1.73 -16.64
N GLU A 23 -13.98 -2.20 -17.88
CA GLU A 23 -14.66 -3.47 -18.20
C GLU A 23 -13.90 -4.65 -17.59
N PHE A 24 -12.57 -4.67 -17.73
CA PHE A 24 -11.74 -5.71 -17.14
C PHE A 24 -11.80 -5.68 -15.61
N ALA A 25 -11.69 -4.50 -15.00
CA ALA A 25 -11.76 -4.33 -13.55
C ALA A 25 -13.11 -4.80 -12.98
N MET A 26 -14.22 -4.49 -13.66
CA MET A 26 -15.56 -4.92 -13.27
C MET A 26 -15.70 -6.44 -13.35
N LEU A 27 -15.23 -7.06 -14.45
CA LEU A 27 -15.26 -8.51 -14.62
C LEU A 27 -14.36 -9.22 -13.60
N LEU A 28 -13.16 -8.70 -13.34
CA LEU A 28 -12.22 -9.21 -12.35
C LEU A 28 -12.83 -9.19 -10.94
N ALA A 29 -13.45 -8.08 -10.56
CA ALA A 29 -14.08 -7.92 -9.26
C ALA A 29 -15.29 -8.87 -9.09
N GLN A 30 -16.09 -9.02 -10.13
CA GLN A 30 -17.21 -9.97 -10.09
C GLN A 30 -16.73 -11.41 -9.94
N ALA A 31 -15.73 -11.82 -10.71
CA ALA A 31 -15.13 -13.15 -10.62
C ALA A 31 -14.55 -13.40 -9.23
N ALA A 32 -13.77 -12.43 -8.71
CA ALA A 32 -13.24 -12.48 -7.34
C ALA A 32 -14.36 -12.61 -6.29
N GLY A 33 -15.41 -11.81 -6.42
CA GLY A 33 -16.57 -11.86 -5.52
C GLY A 33 -17.27 -13.23 -5.51
N ARG A 34 -17.43 -13.87 -6.66
CA ARG A 34 -18.00 -15.24 -6.76
C ARG A 34 -17.11 -16.26 -6.06
N ILE A 35 -15.79 -16.20 -6.27
CA ILE A 35 -14.85 -17.12 -5.61
C ILE A 35 -14.86 -16.92 -4.10
N LEU A 36 -14.84 -15.68 -3.61
CA LEU A 36 -14.92 -15.38 -2.18
C LEU A 36 -16.20 -15.94 -1.56
N LYS A 37 -17.35 -15.81 -2.23
CA LYS A 37 -18.62 -16.37 -1.76
C LYS A 37 -18.64 -17.90 -1.74
N GLN A 38 -17.96 -18.57 -2.67
CA GLN A 38 -17.85 -20.03 -2.67
C GLN A 38 -17.00 -20.56 -1.52
N GLN A 39 -16.04 -19.77 -1.04
CA GLN A 39 -15.14 -20.15 0.05
C GLN A 39 -15.69 -19.79 1.44
N THR A 40 -16.68 -18.93 1.50
CA THR A 40 -17.32 -18.53 2.75
C THR A 40 -18.55 -19.38 3.00
N THR A 41 -18.50 -20.25 4.00
CA THR A 41 -19.61 -21.17 4.34
C THR A 41 -20.73 -20.47 5.12
N ASP A 42 -20.36 -19.53 5.99
CA ASP A 42 -21.31 -18.80 6.83
C ASP A 42 -20.92 -17.31 6.92
N GLY A 43 -21.86 -16.43 6.65
CA GLY A 43 -21.68 -14.99 6.85
C GLY A 43 -21.72 -14.13 5.57
N GLU A 44 -21.71 -12.83 5.78
CA GLU A 44 -21.65 -11.84 4.72
C GLU A 44 -20.21 -11.71 4.19
N VAL A 45 -20.08 -11.68 2.88
CA VAL A 45 -18.78 -11.45 2.21
C VAL A 45 -18.63 -9.96 1.96
N GLY A 46 -17.57 -9.38 2.48
CA GLY A 46 -17.23 -7.98 2.31
C GLY A 46 -15.80 -7.78 1.83
N VAL A 47 -15.58 -6.73 1.04
CA VAL A 47 -14.28 -6.36 0.49
C VAL A 47 -13.95 -4.91 0.84
N PHE A 48 -12.70 -4.67 1.27
CA PHE A 48 -12.17 -3.32 1.45
C PHE A 48 -11.47 -2.86 0.18
N ILE A 49 -11.75 -1.65 -0.31
CA ILE A 49 -11.07 -1.07 -1.48
C ILE A 49 -10.39 0.24 -1.07
N GLY A 50 -9.07 0.29 -1.27
CA GLY A 50 -8.28 1.51 -1.19
C GLY A 50 -7.56 1.78 -2.51
N LYS A 51 -7.04 2.99 -2.66
CA LYS A 51 -6.34 3.42 -3.88
C LYS A 51 -5.22 4.39 -3.57
N ASP A 52 -4.30 4.58 -4.51
CA ASP A 52 -3.40 5.70 -4.49
C ASP A 52 -4.07 6.98 -5.07
N THR A 53 -3.29 7.99 -5.35
CA THR A 53 -3.77 9.31 -5.77
C THR A 53 -3.96 9.47 -7.27
N ARG A 54 -3.70 8.43 -8.08
CA ARG A 54 -3.85 8.47 -9.55
C ARG A 54 -5.28 8.82 -9.95
N VAL A 55 -5.44 9.68 -10.94
CA VAL A 55 -6.76 10.06 -11.47
C VAL A 55 -7.57 8.83 -11.93
N SER A 56 -6.91 7.83 -12.52
CA SER A 56 -7.53 6.58 -12.95
C SER A 56 -8.08 5.73 -11.80
N GLY A 57 -7.63 5.97 -10.58
CA GLY A 57 -8.11 5.28 -9.38
C GLY A 57 -9.61 5.43 -9.17
N TYR A 58 -10.19 6.59 -9.50
CA TYR A 58 -11.63 6.83 -9.37
C TYR A 58 -12.46 5.95 -10.32
N MET A 59 -12.02 5.86 -11.59
CA MET A 59 -12.67 5.03 -12.60
C MET A 59 -12.59 3.53 -12.22
N LEU A 60 -11.41 3.07 -11.83
CA LEU A 60 -11.19 1.67 -11.46
C LEU A 60 -11.92 1.29 -10.16
N GLU A 61 -11.96 2.20 -9.16
CA GLU A 61 -12.72 2.00 -7.93
C GLU A 61 -14.23 1.80 -8.21
N ALA A 62 -14.79 2.65 -9.06
CA ALA A 62 -16.20 2.54 -9.46
C ALA A 62 -16.50 1.22 -10.21
N ALA A 63 -15.59 0.80 -11.09
CA ALA A 63 -15.72 -0.46 -11.83
C ALA A 63 -15.60 -1.70 -10.91
N LEU A 64 -14.60 -1.72 -10.02
CA LEU A 64 -14.44 -2.78 -9.02
C LEU A 64 -15.65 -2.85 -8.08
N GLN A 65 -16.13 -1.70 -7.59
CA GLN A 65 -17.32 -1.62 -6.77
C GLN A 65 -18.51 -2.25 -7.50
N ALA A 66 -18.79 -1.85 -8.75
CA ALA A 66 -19.90 -2.40 -9.53
C ALA A 66 -19.76 -3.92 -9.70
N GLY A 67 -18.57 -4.43 -9.97
CA GLY A 67 -18.28 -5.85 -10.11
C GLY A 67 -18.58 -6.63 -8.83
N PHE A 68 -18.10 -6.20 -7.67
CA PHE A 68 -18.36 -6.87 -6.40
C PHE A 68 -19.85 -6.82 -6.01
N LEU A 69 -20.49 -5.66 -6.13
CA LEU A 69 -21.92 -5.52 -5.82
C LEU A 69 -22.78 -6.43 -6.68
N SER A 70 -22.45 -6.56 -7.99
CA SER A 70 -23.15 -7.46 -8.92
C SER A 70 -23.00 -8.94 -8.59
N ALA A 71 -21.94 -9.32 -7.84
CA ALA A 71 -21.74 -10.66 -7.30
C ALA A 71 -22.45 -10.87 -5.94
N GLY A 72 -23.08 -9.84 -5.37
CA GLY A 72 -23.68 -9.87 -4.05
C GLY A 72 -22.66 -9.81 -2.92
N VAL A 73 -21.57 -9.08 -3.12
CA VAL A 73 -20.49 -8.85 -2.15
C VAL A 73 -20.53 -7.39 -1.71
N ASP A 74 -20.47 -7.16 -0.39
CA ASP A 74 -20.43 -5.82 0.17
C ASP A 74 -19.08 -5.16 -0.05
N VAL A 75 -19.09 -3.85 -0.26
CA VAL A 75 -17.89 -3.05 -0.50
C VAL A 75 -17.74 -1.97 0.55
N MET A 76 -16.55 -1.89 1.14
CA MET A 76 -16.14 -0.79 2.00
C MET A 76 -15.05 0.01 1.32
N LEU A 77 -15.31 1.30 1.06
CA LEU A 77 -14.39 2.21 0.37
C LEU A 77 -13.55 3.00 1.39
N GLY A 78 -12.23 2.95 1.26
CA GLY A 78 -11.29 3.68 2.12
C GLY A 78 -10.80 4.99 1.53
N GLY A 79 -10.91 5.19 0.21
CA GLY A 79 -10.31 6.33 -0.49
C GLY A 79 -8.79 6.18 -0.66
N PRO A 80 -8.03 7.30 -0.78
CA PRO A 80 -6.58 7.26 -0.88
C PRO A 80 -5.95 6.77 0.42
N LEU A 81 -5.30 5.61 0.36
CA LEU A 81 -4.66 4.94 1.51
C LEU A 81 -3.42 4.16 1.05
N PRO A 82 -2.35 4.13 1.88
CA PRO A 82 -1.21 3.25 1.67
C PRO A 82 -1.60 1.79 1.46
N THR A 83 -0.86 1.08 0.61
CA THR A 83 -1.04 -0.37 0.42
C THR A 83 -1.07 -1.14 1.74
N PRO A 84 -0.14 -0.92 2.70
CA PRO A 84 -0.20 -1.60 4.00
C PRO A 84 -1.41 -1.20 4.85
N ALA A 85 -1.99 0.00 4.65
CA ALA A 85 -3.22 0.39 5.34
C ALA A 85 -4.41 -0.46 4.88
N VAL A 86 -4.51 -0.76 3.58
CA VAL A 86 -5.56 -1.63 3.06
C VAL A 86 -5.44 -3.05 3.63
N ALA A 87 -4.23 -3.62 3.65
CA ALA A 87 -3.97 -4.91 4.25
C ALA A 87 -4.36 -4.95 5.75
N TYR A 88 -3.99 -3.92 6.50
CA TYR A 88 -4.35 -3.78 7.92
C TYR A 88 -5.86 -3.65 8.12
N LEU A 89 -6.52 -2.74 7.41
CA LEU A 89 -7.94 -2.46 7.56
C LEU A 89 -8.82 -3.62 7.12
N THR A 90 -8.43 -4.38 6.10
CA THR A 90 -9.10 -5.62 5.71
C THR A 90 -9.23 -6.56 6.91
N ARG A 91 -8.12 -6.81 7.59
CA ARG A 91 -8.08 -7.65 8.79
C ARG A 91 -8.82 -7.01 9.97
N ALA A 92 -8.58 -5.71 10.23
CA ALA A 92 -9.17 -5.00 11.36
C ALA A 92 -10.71 -4.89 11.26
N GLN A 93 -11.24 -4.77 10.04
CA GLN A 93 -12.68 -4.74 9.77
C GLN A 93 -13.28 -6.14 9.57
N ARG A 94 -12.47 -7.22 9.69
CA ARG A 94 -12.88 -8.63 9.50
C ARG A 94 -13.54 -8.86 8.14
N LEU A 95 -13.01 -8.24 7.09
CA LEU A 95 -13.50 -8.40 5.72
C LEU A 95 -12.85 -9.61 5.05
N SER A 96 -13.53 -10.18 4.07
CA SER A 96 -13.09 -11.39 3.37
C SER A 96 -11.89 -11.16 2.45
N ALA A 97 -11.72 -9.94 1.93
CA ALA A 97 -10.58 -9.56 1.11
C ALA A 97 -10.34 -8.05 1.12
N GLY A 98 -9.14 -7.63 0.75
CA GLY A 98 -8.77 -6.25 0.47
C GLY A 98 -8.34 -6.08 -0.98
N VAL A 99 -8.59 -4.91 -1.55
CA VAL A 99 -8.17 -4.54 -2.91
C VAL A 99 -7.47 -3.20 -2.86
N VAL A 100 -6.30 -3.12 -3.46
CA VAL A 100 -5.55 -1.88 -3.65
C VAL A 100 -5.49 -1.55 -5.13
N ILE A 101 -5.84 -0.32 -5.47
CA ILE A 101 -5.71 0.24 -6.81
C ILE A 101 -4.46 1.11 -6.82
N SER A 102 -3.34 0.54 -7.28
CA SER A 102 -2.06 1.22 -7.38
C SER A 102 -1.08 0.47 -8.27
N ALA A 103 -0.19 1.22 -8.93
CA ALA A 103 1.00 0.71 -9.60
C ALA A 103 2.29 1.10 -8.86
N SER A 104 2.21 1.35 -7.53
CA SER A 104 3.35 1.68 -6.66
C SER A 104 4.17 2.86 -7.21
N HIS A 105 5.42 2.63 -7.60
CA HIS A 105 6.35 3.66 -8.07
C HIS A 105 6.25 4.01 -9.56
N ASN A 106 5.35 3.38 -10.32
CA ASN A 106 5.17 3.69 -11.75
C ASN A 106 4.61 5.12 -11.95
N PRO A 107 4.79 5.71 -13.14
CA PRO A 107 4.13 6.97 -13.50
C PRO A 107 2.60 6.88 -13.47
N PHE A 108 1.93 8.03 -13.46
CA PHE A 108 0.47 8.14 -13.29
C PHE A 108 -0.37 7.43 -14.36
N TYR A 109 0.16 7.26 -15.56
CA TYR A 109 -0.54 6.63 -16.68
C TYR A 109 -0.57 5.09 -16.60
N ASP A 110 0.16 4.49 -15.67
CA ASP A 110 0.03 3.09 -15.29
C ASP A 110 -0.86 2.96 -14.05
N ASN A 111 -1.52 1.80 -13.90
CA ASN A 111 -2.20 1.44 -12.66
C ASN A 111 -2.16 -0.07 -12.44
N GLY A 112 -2.64 -0.51 -11.29
CA GLY A 112 -2.69 -1.92 -10.94
C GLY A 112 -3.81 -2.22 -9.96
N ILE A 113 -4.14 -3.51 -9.84
CA ILE A 113 -5.14 -4.03 -8.92
C ILE A 113 -4.49 -5.19 -8.17
N LYS A 114 -4.31 -5.02 -6.86
CA LYS A 114 -3.72 -6.01 -5.95
C LYS A 114 -4.78 -6.52 -5.00
N PHE A 115 -4.73 -7.81 -4.67
CA PHE A 115 -5.65 -8.43 -3.73
C PHE A 115 -4.93 -8.90 -2.48
N PHE A 116 -5.61 -8.74 -1.35
CA PHE A 116 -5.20 -9.25 -0.04
C PHE A 116 -6.27 -10.21 0.51
N SER A 117 -5.83 -11.23 1.21
CA SER A 117 -6.72 -12.13 1.96
C SER A 117 -7.31 -11.45 3.20
N ASP A 118 -8.21 -12.13 3.87
CA ASP A 118 -8.76 -11.79 5.19
C ASP A 118 -7.67 -11.56 6.28
N LYS A 119 -6.49 -12.18 6.08
CA LYS A 119 -5.32 -12.02 6.95
C LYS A 119 -4.45 -10.80 6.62
N GLY A 120 -4.79 -10.06 5.56
CA GLY A 120 -3.97 -8.93 5.08
C GLY A 120 -2.68 -9.37 4.38
N THR A 121 -2.60 -10.60 3.91
CA THR A 121 -1.49 -11.12 3.09
C THR A 121 -1.91 -11.21 1.64
N LYS A 122 -0.95 -11.27 0.69
CA LYS A 122 -1.25 -11.52 -0.72
C LYS A 122 -2.15 -12.74 -0.87
N LEU A 123 -3.09 -12.73 -1.82
CA LEU A 123 -3.89 -13.91 -2.14
C LEU A 123 -2.99 -15.09 -2.56
N PRO A 124 -3.35 -16.33 -2.17
CA PRO A 124 -2.70 -17.53 -2.70
C PRO A 124 -2.80 -17.59 -4.23
N ASP A 125 -1.73 -18.08 -4.87
CA ASP A 125 -1.65 -18.19 -6.33
C ASP A 125 -2.79 -19.07 -6.91
N GLU A 126 -3.24 -20.08 -6.14
CA GLU A 126 -4.36 -20.94 -6.52
C GLU A 126 -5.67 -20.17 -6.59
N MET A 127 -5.88 -19.21 -5.69
CA MET A 127 -7.07 -18.35 -5.71
C MET A 127 -7.03 -17.38 -6.89
N GLU A 128 -5.87 -16.79 -7.19
CA GLU A 128 -5.69 -15.94 -8.37
C GLU A 128 -6.03 -16.71 -9.66
N LEU A 129 -5.58 -17.97 -9.77
CA LEU A 129 -5.94 -18.86 -10.89
C LEU A 129 -7.44 -19.20 -10.96
N GLN A 130 -8.10 -19.38 -9.81
CA GLN A 130 -9.54 -19.60 -9.76
C GLN A 130 -10.32 -18.37 -10.23
N ILE A 131 -9.89 -17.18 -9.83
CA ILE A 131 -10.46 -15.90 -10.27
C ILE A 131 -10.34 -15.75 -11.79
N GLU A 132 -9.16 -16.01 -12.37
CA GLU A 132 -8.97 -15.93 -13.83
C GLU A 132 -9.91 -16.91 -14.60
N ARG A 133 -10.07 -18.12 -14.11
CA ARG A 133 -11.01 -19.09 -14.72
C ARG A 133 -12.47 -18.65 -14.59
N GLU A 134 -12.82 -18.04 -13.47
CA GLU A 134 -14.16 -17.54 -13.25
C GLU A 134 -14.50 -16.36 -14.17
N MET A 135 -13.49 -15.54 -14.57
CA MET A 135 -13.67 -14.47 -15.57
C MET A 135 -14.12 -15.02 -16.93
N ASP A 136 -13.72 -16.24 -17.34
CA ASP A 136 -14.12 -16.85 -18.60
C ASP A 136 -15.64 -17.13 -18.68
N ARG A 137 -16.35 -17.16 -17.54
CA ARG A 137 -17.82 -17.28 -17.51
C ARG A 137 -18.57 -16.02 -17.91
N GLY A 138 -17.84 -14.92 -18.05
CA GLY A 138 -18.40 -13.62 -18.38
C GLY A 138 -19.19 -12.98 -17.23
N PHE A 139 -19.77 -11.82 -17.53
CA PHE A 139 -20.48 -10.99 -16.55
C PHE A 139 -21.94 -11.40 -16.41
N SER A 140 -22.44 -11.55 -15.17
CA SER A 140 -23.87 -11.73 -14.87
C SER A 140 -24.18 -11.26 -13.44
N CYS A 141 -25.22 -10.44 -13.27
CA CYS A 141 -25.68 -10.00 -11.96
C CYS A 141 -26.46 -11.08 -11.21
N VAL A 142 -26.35 -11.09 -9.89
CA VAL A 142 -27.31 -11.77 -9.01
C VAL A 142 -28.66 -11.04 -9.05
N ASP A 143 -29.71 -11.67 -8.52
CA ASP A 143 -31.03 -11.04 -8.37
C ASP A 143 -30.92 -9.75 -7.52
N SER A 144 -31.76 -8.76 -7.81
CA SER A 144 -31.75 -7.46 -7.15
C SER A 144 -31.80 -7.52 -5.61
N ALA A 145 -32.50 -8.50 -5.06
CA ALA A 145 -32.58 -8.73 -3.62
C ALA A 145 -31.27 -9.25 -2.99
N ARG A 146 -30.31 -9.69 -3.81
CA ARG A 146 -29.03 -10.26 -3.38
C ARG A 146 -27.83 -9.41 -3.79
N LEU A 147 -28.05 -8.22 -4.32
CA LEU A 147 -26.98 -7.25 -4.61
C LEU A 147 -26.25 -6.87 -3.32
N GLY A 148 -24.94 -6.71 -3.41
CA GLY A 148 -24.13 -6.17 -2.31
C GLY A 148 -24.40 -4.70 -2.07
N LYS A 149 -23.93 -4.19 -0.93
CA LYS A 149 -24.04 -2.77 -0.52
C LYS A 149 -22.68 -2.12 -0.48
N ALA A 150 -22.59 -0.85 -0.89
CA ALA A 150 -21.39 -0.07 -0.76
C ALA A 150 -21.53 0.92 0.40
N ARG A 151 -20.43 1.08 1.16
CA ARG A 151 -20.29 2.10 2.20
C ARG A 151 -18.88 2.67 2.22
N ARG A 152 -18.72 3.87 2.75
CA ARG A 152 -17.39 4.46 2.99
C ARG A 152 -17.00 4.27 4.45
N LEU A 153 -15.71 4.03 4.68
CA LEU A 153 -15.09 4.07 6.01
C LEU A 153 -14.43 5.44 6.18
N ASP A 154 -15.14 6.40 6.75
CA ASP A 154 -14.72 7.80 6.81
C ASP A 154 -13.49 8.00 7.71
N ASP A 155 -13.31 7.16 8.74
CA ASP A 155 -12.21 7.21 9.69
C ASP A 155 -11.03 6.27 9.32
N ALA A 156 -10.98 5.77 8.09
CA ALA A 156 -9.97 4.81 7.63
C ALA A 156 -8.52 5.32 7.86
N ALA A 157 -8.26 6.58 7.52
CA ALA A 157 -6.96 7.22 7.70
C ALA A 157 -6.55 7.27 9.17
N GLY A 158 -7.42 7.77 10.04
CA GLY A 158 -7.16 7.86 11.48
C GLY A 158 -6.90 6.51 12.13
N ARG A 159 -7.65 5.46 11.74
CA ARG A 159 -7.40 4.09 12.22
C ARG A 159 -6.00 3.60 11.85
N TYR A 160 -5.53 3.93 10.65
CA TYR A 160 -4.20 3.52 10.22
C TYR A 160 -3.11 4.36 10.88
N VAL A 161 -3.31 5.66 11.08
CA VAL A 161 -2.42 6.52 11.87
C VAL A 161 -2.22 5.94 13.28
N GLU A 162 -3.31 5.60 13.98
CA GLU A 162 -3.24 4.98 15.30
C GLU A 162 -2.51 3.63 15.28
N PHE A 163 -2.74 2.81 14.26
CA PHE A 163 -2.00 1.56 14.11
C PHE A 163 -0.50 1.82 13.94
N CYS A 164 -0.09 2.75 13.08
CA CYS A 164 1.33 3.09 12.89
C CYS A 164 1.96 3.55 14.20
N LYS A 165 1.31 4.45 14.93
CA LYS A 165 1.78 4.94 16.23
C LYS A 165 1.89 3.83 17.27
N SER A 166 0.98 2.86 17.26
CA SER A 166 1.01 1.73 18.18
C SER A 166 2.22 0.80 18.01
N THR A 167 2.90 0.87 16.86
CA THR A 167 4.13 0.13 16.60
C THR A 167 5.39 0.85 17.11
N PHE A 168 5.26 2.13 17.43
CA PHE A 168 6.35 2.93 17.99
C PHE A 168 6.50 2.62 19.49
N PRO A 169 7.75 2.53 20.02
CA PRO A 169 7.96 2.26 21.44
C PRO A 169 7.30 3.33 22.33
N SER A 170 6.51 2.91 23.31
CA SER A 170 5.72 3.81 24.16
C SER A 170 6.56 4.65 25.13
N ASP A 171 7.82 4.28 25.33
CA ASP A 171 8.81 4.99 26.15
C ASP A 171 9.63 6.03 25.37
N LEU A 172 9.36 6.17 24.06
CA LEU A 172 10.03 7.12 23.18
C LEU A 172 9.03 8.10 22.57
N ASP A 173 9.50 9.27 22.18
CA ASP A 173 8.80 10.22 21.33
C ASP A 173 9.75 10.85 20.31
N LEU A 174 9.22 11.64 19.40
CA LEU A 174 10.01 12.36 18.39
C LEU A 174 10.12 13.87 18.69
N LYS A 175 9.87 14.29 19.94
CA LYS A 175 10.01 15.69 20.33
C LYS A 175 11.44 16.19 20.12
N GLY A 176 11.57 17.37 19.55
CA GLY A 176 12.85 17.98 19.21
C GLY A 176 13.40 17.57 17.84
N PHE A 177 12.86 16.52 17.21
CA PHE A 177 13.22 16.18 15.83
C PHE A 177 12.41 16.99 14.82
N LYS A 178 13.09 17.45 13.78
CA LYS A 178 12.48 18.06 12.60
C LYS A 178 12.67 17.13 11.41
N ILE A 179 11.56 16.62 10.86
CA ILE A 179 11.56 15.56 9.85
C ILE A 179 11.03 16.12 8.53
N PHE A 180 11.76 15.91 7.44
CA PHE A 180 11.29 16.13 6.08
C PHE A 180 10.63 14.85 5.57
N VAL A 181 9.35 14.93 5.17
CA VAL A 181 8.58 13.78 4.67
C VAL A 181 8.21 14.03 3.21
N ASP A 182 8.78 13.24 2.30
CA ASP A 182 8.41 13.20 0.89
C ASP A 182 7.38 12.08 0.68
N CYS A 183 6.14 12.46 0.41
CA CYS A 183 5.03 11.55 0.22
C CYS A 183 4.82 11.12 -1.25
N ALA A 184 5.73 11.44 -2.17
CA ALA A 184 5.66 11.10 -3.59
C ALA A 184 4.36 11.58 -4.29
N ASN A 185 3.62 12.56 -3.77
CA ASN A 185 2.24 12.87 -4.15
C ASN A 185 1.33 11.63 -4.17
N GLY A 186 1.66 10.63 -3.35
CA GLY A 186 1.05 9.31 -3.29
C GLY A 186 0.06 9.14 -2.15
N ALA A 187 -0.31 7.89 -1.89
CA ALA A 187 -1.37 7.49 -0.97
C ALA A 187 -1.16 7.93 0.49
N ALA A 188 0.10 8.17 0.89
CA ALA A 188 0.45 8.60 2.24
C ALA A 188 0.46 10.12 2.44
N TYR A 189 0.05 10.93 1.44
CA TYR A 189 0.21 12.39 1.43
C TYR A 189 -0.35 13.11 2.66
N HIS A 190 -1.37 12.58 3.29
CA HIS A 190 -1.98 13.11 4.53
C HIS A 190 -1.68 12.23 5.76
N ILE A 191 -1.45 10.93 5.58
CA ILE A 191 -1.25 9.98 6.68
C ILE A 191 0.16 10.07 7.27
N ALA A 192 1.20 10.09 6.41
CA ALA A 192 2.57 10.08 6.91
C ALA A 192 2.92 11.33 7.72
N PRO A 193 2.53 12.57 7.30
CA PRO A 193 2.70 13.74 8.15
C PRO A 193 2.03 13.62 9.51
N ASP A 194 0.80 13.10 9.56
CA ASP A 194 0.04 12.96 10.80
C ASP A 194 0.72 11.97 11.76
N VAL A 195 1.20 10.83 11.27
CA VAL A 195 1.91 9.84 12.10
C VAL A 195 3.12 10.47 12.80
N TYR A 196 3.99 11.18 12.07
CA TYR A 196 5.19 11.77 12.67
C TYR A 196 4.86 12.97 13.56
N HIS A 197 3.87 13.76 13.18
CA HIS A 197 3.40 14.89 13.99
C HIS A 197 2.83 14.41 15.33
N GLU A 198 1.98 13.40 15.32
CA GLU A 198 1.37 12.87 16.54
C GLU A 198 2.38 12.11 17.43
N LEU A 199 3.51 11.65 16.88
CA LEU A 199 4.64 11.14 17.66
C LEU A 199 5.53 12.27 18.23
N GLY A 200 5.23 13.55 17.93
CA GLY A 200 5.88 14.71 18.51
C GLY A 200 6.91 15.41 17.62
N ALA A 201 7.12 14.96 16.39
CA ALA A 201 8.07 15.61 15.47
C ALA A 201 7.53 16.92 14.90
N ALA A 202 8.42 17.87 14.60
CA ALA A 202 8.15 18.97 13.68
C ALA A 202 8.27 18.45 12.24
N VAL A 203 7.18 18.50 11.46
CA VAL A 203 7.13 17.91 10.13
C VAL A 203 7.18 18.98 9.04
N VAL A 204 8.05 18.79 8.04
CA VAL A 204 8.06 19.56 6.79
C VAL A 204 7.75 18.60 5.65
N CYS A 205 6.70 18.89 4.88
CA CYS A 205 6.24 18.00 3.82
C CYS A 205 6.81 18.39 2.45
N GLY A 206 7.03 17.36 1.62
CA GLY A 206 7.25 17.48 0.19
C GLY A 206 6.43 16.41 -0.53
N GLY A 207 6.07 16.65 -1.81
CA GLY A 207 5.28 15.69 -2.56
C GLY A 207 3.97 15.31 -1.86
N ASN A 208 3.25 16.27 -1.29
CA ASN A 208 2.01 16.05 -0.54
C ASN A 208 0.80 16.82 -1.08
N THR A 209 0.89 17.26 -2.34
CA THR A 209 -0.19 17.96 -3.07
C THR A 209 -0.57 17.21 -4.35
N PRO A 210 -1.20 16.02 -4.21
CA PRO A 210 -1.54 15.21 -5.37
C PRO A 210 -2.61 15.88 -6.22
N ASP A 211 -2.41 15.87 -7.55
CA ASP A 211 -3.37 16.38 -8.55
C ASP A 211 -3.95 15.28 -9.45
N GLY A 212 -3.56 14.02 -9.19
CA GLY A 212 -3.97 12.84 -9.96
C GLY A 212 -2.99 12.45 -11.07
N PHE A 213 -2.05 13.33 -11.42
CA PHE A 213 -1.11 13.15 -12.53
C PHE A 213 0.35 13.20 -12.07
N ASN A 214 0.64 13.76 -10.91
CA ASN A 214 1.98 14.05 -10.41
C ASN A 214 2.54 13.01 -9.41
N ILE A 215 1.90 11.86 -9.25
CA ILE A 215 2.40 10.78 -8.39
C ILE A 215 3.79 10.31 -8.86
N ASN A 216 4.76 10.22 -7.93
CA ASN A 216 6.15 9.83 -8.19
C ASN A 216 6.94 10.74 -9.17
N GLU A 217 6.40 11.86 -9.61
CA GLU A 217 7.06 12.74 -10.59
C GLU A 217 8.15 13.58 -9.93
N GLY A 218 9.41 13.15 -10.10
CA GLY A 218 10.59 13.82 -9.53
C GLY A 218 10.63 13.87 -8.00
N VAL A 219 9.83 13.05 -7.33
CA VAL A 219 9.69 12.98 -5.87
C VAL A 219 9.60 11.52 -5.40
N GLY A 220 9.74 11.32 -4.09
CA GLY A 220 9.56 10.03 -3.43
C GLY A 220 10.78 9.12 -3.47
N ALA A 221 10.57 7.86 -3.07
CA ALA A 221 11.63 6.88 -2.83
C ALA A 221 12.39 6.42 -4.07
N THR A 222 11.93 6.76 -5.27
CA THR A 222 12.63 6.48 -6.54
C THR A 222 13.44 7.67 -7.07
N HIS A 223 13.36 8.83 -6.44
CA HIS A 223 14.07 10.07 -6.79
C HIS A 223 14.79 10.66 -5.59
N THR A 224 15.68 9.85 -5.01
CA THR A 224 16.33 10.14 -3.71
C THR A 224 17.59 10.98 -3.83
N GLU A 225 18.08 11.26 -5.04
CA GLU A 225 19.34 12.00 -5.28
C GLU A 225 19.31 13.39 -4.67
N THR A 226 18.14 14.03 -4.68
CA THR A 226 17.94 15.38 -4.13
C THR A 226 17.46 15.39 -2.68
N LEU A 227 17.23 14.24 -2.06
CA LEU A 227 16.66 14.16 -0.72
C LEU A 227 17.57 14.82 0.35
N PRO A 228 18.90 14.59 0.37
CA PRO A 228 19.80 15.29 1.31
C PRO A 228 19.73 16.81 1.19
N ASP A 229 19.74 17.33 -0.03
CA ASP A 229 19.64 18.78 -0.29
C ASP A 229 18.31 19.35 0.21
N ARG A 230 17.21 18.60 0.03
CA ARG A 230 15.87 19.00 0.51
C ARG A 230 15.82 19.01 2.04
N VAL A 231 16.41 18.02 2.70
CA VAL A 231 16.56 17.96 4.16
C VAL A 231 17.35 19.16 4.66
N GLN A 232 18.47 19.47 4.02
CA GLN A 232 19.31 20.61 4.39
C GLN A 232 18.58 21.95 4.21
N LYS A 233 17.95 22.18 3.04
CA LYS A 233 17.18 23.40 2.74
C LYS A 233 16.00 23.60 3.68
N ALA A 234 15.34 22.53 4.09
CA ALA A 234 14.23 22.56 5.05
C ALA A 234 14.72 22.76 6.51
N GLY A 235 16.03 22.68 6.75
CA GLY A 235 16.61 22.72 8.09
C GLY A 235 16.12 21.54 8.95
N CYS A 236 15.91 20.38 8.34
CA CYS A 236 15.48 19.15 9.00
C CYS A 236 16.67 18.32 9.45
N ASP A 237 16.46 17.46 10.45
CA ASP A 237 17.46 16.53 10.97
C ASP A 237 17.60 15.31 10.09
N ILE A 238 16.46 14.77 9.66
CA ILE A 238 16.34 13.61 8.77
C ILE A 238 15.26 13.84 7.71
N GLY A 239 15.36 13.10 6.61
CA GLY A 239 14.37 13.01 5.56
C GLY A 239 13.88 11.58 5.39
N ILE A 240 12.61 11.44 5.07
CA ILE A 240 11.95 10.19 4.77
C ILE A 240 11.26 10.34 3.43
N ALA A 241 11.55 9.46 2.48
CA ALA A 241 10.87 9.42 1.19
C ALA A 241 10.11 8.10 1.06
N LEU A 242 8.84 8.21 0.71
CA LEU A 242 7.94 7.09 0.43
C LEU A 242 7.73 6.96 -1.08
N ASP A 243 7.27 5.83 -1.56
CA ASP A 243 6.78 5.71 -2.95
C ASP A 243 5.25 5.90 -3.02
N GLY A 244 4.69 5.84 -4.22
CA GLY A 244 3.31 6.23 -4.47
C GLY A 244 2.24 5.47 -3.67
N ASP A 245 2.48 4.22 -3.27
CA ASP A 245 1.58 3.44 -2.40
C ASP A 245 2.16 3.18 -1.00
N ALA A 246 3.30 3.81 -0.70
CA ALA A 246 3.96 3.85 0.61
C ALA A 246 4.25 2.46 1.20
N ASP A 247 4.60 1.50 0.36
CA ASP A 247 5.13 0.20 0.78
C ASP A 247 6.67 0.17 0.80
N ARG A 248 7.33 1.26 0.33
CA ARG A 248 8.77 1.46 0.32
C ARG A 248 9.15 2.74 1.04
N LEU A 249 10.32 2.69 1.68
CA LEU A 249 10.87 3.81 2.43
C LEU A 249 12.37 3.93 2.18
N ILE A 250 12.82 5.16 1.95
CA ILE A 250 14.23 5.56 1.95
C ILE A 250 14.40 6.69 2.98
N MET A 251 15.53 6.70 3.67
CA MET A 251 15.88 7.77 4.60
C MET A 251 17.13 8.52 4.13
N ALA A 252 17.27 9.75 4.57
CA ALA A 252 18.47 10.56 4.38
C ALA A 252 18.71 11.48 5.58
N ASP A 253 19.96 11.88 5.76
CA ASP A 253 20.31 13.07 6.51
C ASP A 253 20.72 14.21 5.54
N ARG A 254 21.39 15.23 6.02
CA ARG A 254 21.89 16.36 5.21
C ARG A 254 23.04 16.00 4.28
N HIS A 255 23.63 14.82 4.41
CA HIS A 255 24.87 14.42 3.76
C HIS A 255 24.71 13.22 2.83
N GLN A 256 23.83 12.28 3.19
CA GLN A 256 23.73 11.02 2.44
C GLN A 256 22.34 10.39 2.54
N VAL A 257 22.08 9.50 1.57
CA VAL A 257 20.90 8.63 1.54
C VAL A 257 21.26 7.28 2.20
N TYR A 258 20.34 6.76 3.01
CA TYR A 258 20.42 5.45 3.65
C TYR A 258 19.50 4.46 2.95
N ASN A 259 20.07 3.42 2.37
CA ASN A 259 19.30 2.38 1.69
C ASN A 259 18.69 1.36 2.67
N GLY A 260 17.85 0.47 2.14
CA GLY A 260 17.15 -0.53 2.95
C GLY A 260 18.09 -1.48 3.74
N ASP A 261 19.26 -1.82 3.19
CA ASP A 261 20.24 -2.67 3.87
C ASP A 261 20.83 -1.96 5.10
N GLN A 262 21.11 -0.66 4.99
CA GLN A 262 21.63 0.15 6.10
C GLN A 262 20.57 0.31 7.19
N LEU A 263 19.32 0.54 6.81
CA LEU A 263 18.21 0.63 7.77
C LEU A 263 17.94 -0.71 8.46
N LEU A 264 17.95 -1.82 7.71
CA LEU A 264 17.84 -3.16 8.27
C LEU A 264 18.96 -3.47 9.27
N TYR A 265 20.19 -3.03 8.94
CA TYR A 265 21.32 -3.18 9.85
C TYR A 265 21.10 -2.42 11.16
N LEU A 266 20.64 -1.15 11.10
CA LEU A 266 20.38 -0.35 12.30
C LEU A 266 19.32 -1.00 13.19
N ILE A 267 18.22 -1.49 12.60
CA ILE A 267 17.16 -2.19 13.32
C ILE A 267 17.68 -3.50 13.95
N ALA A 268 18.47 -4.26 13.20
CA ALA A 268 19.04 -5.50 13.68
C ALA A 268 20.01 -5.27 14.84
N LYS A 269 20.85 -4.24 14.74
CA LYS A 269 21.80 -3.84 15.79
C LYS A 269 21.09 -3.41 17.09
N ASP A 270 20.06 -2.59 16.98
CA ASP A 270 19.25 -2.16 18.12
C ASP A 270 18.61 -3.38 18.82
N ARG A 271 17.97 -4.28 18.05
CA ARG A 271 17.36 -5.50 18.58
C ARG A 271 18.39 -6.45 19.20
N LEU A 272 19.59 -6.53 18.63
CA LEU A 272 20.67 -7.32 19.20
C LEU A 272 21.10 -6.77 20.58
N ASN A 273 21.28 -5.44 20.66
CA ASN A 273 21.65 -4.77 21.90
C ASN A 273 20.60 -4.94 23.02
N ARG A 274 19.33 -5.04 22.65
CA ARG A 274 18.20 -5.29 23.56
C ARG A 274 17.98 -6.79 23.86
N GLY A 275 18.80 -7.69 23.30
CA GLY A 275 18.61 -9.14 23.45
C GLY A 275 17.36 -9.70 22.75
N ALA A 276 16.75 -8.95 21.84
CA ALA A 276 15.48 -9.29 21.18
C ALA A 276 15.66 -9.81 19.74
N LEU A 277 16.90 -9.90 19.23
CA LEU A 277 17.17 -10.38 17.88
C LEU A 277 17.15 -11.91 17.84
N LYS A 278 16.22 -12.48 17.08
CA LYS A 278 16.14 -13.94 16.83
C LYS A 278 16.82 -14.35 15.52
N GLY A 279 16.89 -13.45 14.56
CA GLY A 279 17.50 -13.65 13.24
C GLY A 279 17.23 -12.46 12.33
N VAL A 280 17.98 -12.39 11.22
CA VAL A 280 17.80 -11.38 10.16
C VAL A 280 17.61 -12.11 8.84
N VAL A 281 16.58 -11.76 8.12
CA VAL A 281 16.31 -12.27 6.75
C VAL A 281 16.40 -11.11 5.80
N GLY A 282 17.31 -11.22 4.84
CA GLY A 282 17.43 -10.27 3.73
C GLY A 282 16.79 -10.81 2.45
N THR A 283 16.83 -10.00 1.40
CA THR A 283 16.44 -10.40 0.04
C THR A 283 17.66 -10.85 -0.76
N LEU A 284 17.45 -11.36 -1.97
CA LEU A 284 18.54 -11.65 -2.92
C LEU A 284 19.36 -10.40 -3.28
N MET A 285 18.80 -9.20 -3.11
CA MET A 285 19.46 -7.92 -3.37
C MET A 285 20.25 -7.41 -2.17
N THR A 286 20.05 -8.00 -0.97
CA THR A 286 20.77 -7.61 0.25
C THR A 286 22.24 -7.95 0.11
N ARG A 287 23.09 -6.93 0.27
CA ARG A 287 24.54 -7.11 0.15
C ARG A 287 25.11 -7.68 1.45
N PRO A 288 25.80 -8.84 1.44
CA PRO A 288 26.38 -9.46 2.66
C PRO A 288 27.41 -8.58 3.39
N TRP A 289 27.88 -7.53 2.78
CA TRP A 289 28.93 -6.63 3.28
C TRP A 289 28.47 -5.69 4.41
N SER A 290 27.19 -5.35 4.42
CA SER A 290 26.64 -4.46 5.46
C SER A 290 26.76 -5.05 6.85
N PHE A 291 26.79 -6.38 6.99
CA PHE A 291 26.93 -7.07 8.26
C PHE A 291 28.39 -7.38 8.65
N ARG A 292 29.35 -7.39 7.72
CA ARG A 292 30.75 -7.73 8.00
C ARG A 292 31.66 -6.54 8.32
N ARG A 293 31.35 -5.33 7.89
CA ARG A 293 32.27 -4.17 8.01
C ARG A 293 32.17 -3.37 9.30
N GLN A 294 31.22 -3.66 10.18
CA GLN A 294 31.06 -2.89 11.41
C GLN A 294 31.41 -3.65 12.71
N GLN A 295 32.21 -4.72 12.60
CA GLN A 295 32.81 -5.32 13.79
C GLN A 295 34.02 -4.55 14.35
N TYR A 296 34.43 -3.44 13.72
CA TYR A 296 35.57 -2.64 14.17
C TYR A 296 35.20 -1.14 14.08
N TYR A 297 34.52 -0.65 15.10
CA TYR A 297 34.72 0.72 15.63
C TYR A 297 33.98 0.84 16.97
#